data_e7a238cd1b7d31b41e03d214a28c299a
#
_entry.id   e7a238cd1b7d31b41e03d214a28c299a
#
_cell.length_a   1.000
_cell.length_b   1.000
_cell.length_c   1.000
_cell.angle_alpha   90.00
_cell.angle_beta   90.00
_cell.angle_gamma   90.00
#
_symmetry.space_group_name_H-M   'P 1'
#
loop_
_entity.id
_entity.type
_entity.pdbx_description
1 polymer ?
#
loop_
_entity_poly.entity_id
_entity_poly.type
_entity_poly.pdbx_seq_one_letter_code
_entity_poly.pdbx_strand_id
1 'polypeptide(L)'
;YARKSIDELFPKEVFDRSIMKEAAYSESLIAINEGDGSFRIQALPSRVQLSCVCGISCEDINGDGYLDLIMGGHNFEYKPQFSRLDAGYGNVLLNDGDLGFTWQDYKQSGFFIRDEIKHLKSFKDKSGKRFLMAAINDNKPKIYALDE
;
A
#
# COMPACT_ATOMS: atom_id res chain seq x y z
N TYR A 1 26.24 -20.16 -8.34
CA TYR A 1 24.99 -19.42 -8.54
C TYR A 1 25.14 -17.94 -8.11
N ALA A 2 25.52 -17.65 -6.88
CA ALA A 2 25.49 -16.29 -6.31
C ALA A 2 26.45 -15.25 -6.93
N ARG A 3 27.35 -15.64 -7.83
CA ARG A 3 28.36 -14.77 -8.45
C ARG A 3 28.35 -14.78 -9.98
N LYS A 4 27.37 -15.46 -10.59
CA LYS A 4 27.22 -15.54 -12.05
C LYS A 4 26.03 -14.73 -12.50
N SER A 5 26.16 -13.98 -13.57
CA SER A 5 25.04 -13.34 -14.25
C SER A 5 24.16 -14.40 -14.93
N ILE A 6 22.96 -14.03 -15.33
CA ILE A 6 22.01 -14.96 -15.94
C ILE A 6 22.53 -15.48 -17.29
N ASP A 7 23.26 -14.67 -18.03
CA ASP A 7 23.87 -15.00 -19.32
C ASP A 7 25.07 -15.96 -19.19
N GLU A 8 25.68 -16.04 -17.99
CA GLU A 8 26.69 -17.05 -17.66
C GLU A 8 26.10 -18.39 -17.22
N LEU A 9 24.81 -18.41 -16.91
CA LEU A 9 24.09 -19.60 -16.43
C LEU A 9 23.34 -20.33 -17.53
N PHE A 10 22.90 -19.62 -18.56
CA PHE A 10 22.09 -20.18 -19.64
C PHE A 10 22.71 -19.90 -21.02
N PRO A 11 22.63 -20.86 -21.96
CA PRO A 11 23.05 -20.65 -23.36
C PRO A 11 22.18 -19.57 -24.04
N LYS A 12 22.77 -18.91 -25.05
CA LYS A 12 22.10 -17.84 -25.81
C LYS A 12 20.77 -18.31 -26.44
N GLU A 13 20.71 -19.54 -26.89
CA GLU A 13 19.50 -20.15 -27.50
C GLU A 13 18.33 -20.24 -26.55
N VAL A 14 18.59 -20.24 -25.24
CA VAL A 14 17.53 -20.18 -24.21
C VAL A 14 16.94 -18.78 -24.16
N PHE A 15 17.78 -17.74 -24.22
CA PHE A 15 17.30 -16.34 -24.24
C PHE A 15 16.49 -16.03 -25.50
N ASP A 16 16.97 -16.49 -26.67
CA ASP A 16 16.31 -16.24 -27.95
C ASP A 16 14.89 -16.84 -28.01
N ARG A 17 14.60 -17.83 -27.17
CA ARG A 17 13.27 -18.48 -27.03
C ARG A 17 12.47 -18.03 -25.84
N SER A 18 13.05 -17.19 -24.97
CA SER A 18 12.43 -16.75 -23.74
C SER A 18 11.64 -15.45 -23.93
N ILE A 19 10.52 -15.33 -23.22
CA ILE A 19 9.82 -14.06 -23.11
C ILE A 19 10.51 -13.26 -22.02
N MET A 20 11.14 -12.15 -22.38
CA MET A 20 11.70 -11.22 -21.42
C MET A 20 10.55 -10.34 -20.86
N LYS A 21 10.44 -10.29 -19.53
CA LYS A 21 9.55 -9.39 -18.84
C LYS A 21 10.39 -8.50 -17.94
N GLU A 22 10.14 -7.21 -18.01
CA GLU A 22 10.79 -6.20 -17.20
C GLU A 22 9.78 -5.59 -16.23
N ALA A 23 10.16 -5.46 -14.95
CA ALA A 23 9.41 -4.71 -13.95
C ALA A 23 10.11 -3.37 -13.77
N ALA A 24 9.55 -2.31 -14.34
CA ALA A 24 10.13 -0.97 -14.30
C ALA A 24 9.85 -0.22 -12.98
N TYR A 25 8.82 -0.63 -12.25
CA TYR A 25 8.40 0.01 -10.99
C TYR A 25 8.25 -1.04 -9.90
N SER A 26 8.89 -0.83 -8.77
CA SER A 26 8.74 -1.62 -7.54
C SER A 26 8.11 -0.83 -6.38
N GLU A 27 7.90 0.46 -6.58
CA GLU A 27 7.34 1.37 -5.60
C GLU A 27 5.82 1.26 -5.52
N SER A 28 5.25 1.55 -4.35
CA SER A 28 3.82 1.83 -4.22
C SER A 28 3.53 3.17 -4.90
N LEU A 29 2.61 3.16 -5.85
CA LEU A 29 2.32 4.31 -6.71
C LEU A 29 0.82 4.54 -6.88
N ILE A 30 0.46 5.71 -7.39
CA ILE A 30 -0.86 6.04 -7.88
C ILE A 30 -0.78 6.19 -9.41
N ALA A 31 -1.72 5.57 -10.12
CA ALA A 31 -1.95 5.80 -11.53
C ALA A 31 -3.15 6.74 -11.69
N ILE A 32 -2.89 7.97 -12.08
CA ILE A 32 -3.89 9.02 -12.26
C ILE A 32 -4.41 8.94 -13.69
N ASN A 33 -5.72 8.75 -13.83
CA ASN A 33 -6.37 8.72 -15.14
C ASN A 33 -6.51 10.15 -15.69
N GLU A 34 -5.86 10.44 -16.82
CA GLU A 34 -5.91 11.77 -17.47
C GLU A 34 -7.17 11.95 -18.35
N GLY A 35 -8.00 10.91 -18.48
CA GLY A 35 -9.29 11.00 -19.20
C GLY A 35 -9.23 10.74 -20.70
N ASP A 36 -8.04 10.66 -21.28
CA ASP A 36 -7.80 10.40 -22.72
C ASP A 36 -7.36 8.95 -22.99
N GLY A 37 -7.43 8.09 -21.98
CA GLY A 37 -6.93 6.70 -22.01
C GLY A 37 -5.49 6.56 -21.57
N SER A 38 -4.81 7.65 -21.21
CA SER A 38 -3.49 7.64 -20.61
C SER A 38 -3.54 7.70 -19.08
N PHE A 39 -2.44 7.28 -18.45
CA PHE A 39 -2.27 7.35 -16.99
C PHE A 39 -0.93 8.00 -16.65
N ARG A 40 -0.96 8.96 -15.75
CA ARG A 40 0.23 9.54 -15.15
C ARG A 40 0.58 8.79 -13.88
N ILE A 41 1.83 8.35 -13.78
CA ILE A 41 2.34 7.62 -12.61
C ILE A 41 2.93 8.61 -11.61
N GLN A 42 2.54 8.44 -10.35
CA GLN A 42 3.07 9.20 -9.22
C GLN A 42 3.46 8.27 -8.09
N ALA A 43 4.73 8.31 -7.66
CA ALA A 43 5.19 7.55 -6.51
C ALA A 43 4.56 8.12 -5.21
N LEU A 44 4.14 7.23 -4.33
CA LEU A 44 3.67 7.60 -3.00
C LEU A 44 4.84 8.03 -2.09
N PRO A 45 4.58 8.80 -1.01
CA PRO A 45 5.61 9.21 -0.07
C PRO A 45 6.49 8.06 0.43
N SER A 46 7.76 8.33 0.71
CA SER A 46 8.75 7.31 1.09
C SER A 46 8.36 6.47 2.31
N ARG A 47 7.54 7.01 3.21
CA ARG A 47 7.01 6.26 4.36
C ARG A 47 6.14 5.08 3.96
N VAL A 48 5.41 5.18 2.86
CA VAL A 48 4.58 4.08 2.32
C VAL A 48 5.44 2.95 1.76
N GLN A 49 6.65 3.27 1.30
CA GLN A 49 7.58 2.31 0.68
C GLN A 49 8.28 1.39 1.69
N LEU A 50 8.10 1.61 3.00
CA LEU A 50 8.79 0.85 4.05
C LEU A 50 8.22 -0.55 4.26
N SER A 51 7.02 -0.83 3.78
CA SER A 51 6.37 -2.15 3.88
C SER A 51 5.42 -2.35 2.70
N CYS A 52 4.95 -3.59 2.51
CA CYS A 52 3.95 -3.84 1.49
C CYS A 52 2.61 -3.17 1.84
N VAL A 53 1.83 -2.83 0.81
CA VAL A 53 0.44 -2.36 0.94
C VAL A 53 -0.48 -3.48 0.51
N CYS A 54 -1.29 -4.00 1.42
CA CYS A 54 -2.24 -5.09 1.18
C CYS A 54 -3.70 -4.62 1.27
N GLY A 55 -3.98 -3.62 2.09
CA GLY A 55 -5.30 -3.02 2.25
C GLY A 55 -5.26 -1.52 1.96
N ILE A 56 -6.26 -1.04 1.23
CA ILE A 56 -6.46 0.38 0.91
C ILE A 56 -7.92 0.73 1.15
N SER A 57 -8.16 1.87 1.77
CA SER A 57 -9.47 2.53 1.85
C SER A 57 -9.32 3.99 1.45
N CYS A 58 -10.27 4.49 0.67
CA CYS A 58 -10.32 5.89 0.24
C CYS A 58 -11.50 6.55 0.94
N GLU A 59 -11.22 7.54 1.78
CA GLU A 59 -12.20 8.25 2.61
C GLU A 59 -11.81 9.71 2.73
N ASP A 60 -12.77 10.59 2.76
CA ASP A 60 -12.56 11.97 3.21
C ASP A 60 -12.49 11.96 4.75
N ILE A 61 -11.26 12.02 5.29
CA ILE A 61 -11.01 11.87 6.74
C ILE A 61 -11.14 13.21 7.44
N ASN A 62 -10.67 14.29 6.80
CA ASN A 62 -10.59 15.63 7.39
C ASN A 62 -11.81 16.51 7.06
N GLY A 63 -12.75 16.04 6.21
CA GLY A 63 -13.97 16.73 5.82
C GLY A 63 -13.77 17.86 4.80
N ASP A 64 -12.68 17.82 4.02
CA ASP A 64 -12.36 18.83 3.01
C ASP A 64 -12.99 18.56 1.64
N GLY A 65 -13.62 17.39 1.47
CA GLY A 65 -14.30 16.96 0.25
C GLY A 65 -13.41 16.17 -0.71
N TYR A 66 -12.13 15.99 -0.41
CA TYR A 66 -11.20 15.18 -1.20
C TYR A 66 -11.00 13.80 -0.57
N LEU A 67 -10.80 12.79 -1.40
CA LEU A 67 -10.56 11.43 -0.89
C LEU A 67 -9.11 11.28 -0.45
N ASP A 68 -8.92 10.96 0.81
CA ASP A 68 -7.66 10.59 1.42
C ASP A 68 -7.40 9.10 1.28
N LEU A 69 -6.19 8.65 1.58
CA LEU A 69 -5.80 7.25 1.52
C LEU A 69 -5.45 6.72 2.91
N ILE A 70 -6.12 5.66 3.32
CA ILE A 70 -5.72 4.84 4.46
C ILE A 70 -5.19 3.53 3.93
N MET A 71 -3.94 3.21 4.26
CA MET A 71 -3.27 2.04 3.72
C MET A 71 -2.54 1.28 4.81
N GLY A 72 -2.43 -0.02 4.62
CA GLY A 72 -1.64 -0.85 5.50
C GLY A 72 -1.37 -2.22 4.92
N GLY A 73 -0.38 -2.86 5.48
CA GLY A 73 0.00 -4.20 5.11
C GLY A 73 1.36 -4.53 5.71
N HIS A 74 1.53 -5.78 6.06
CA HIS A 74 2.80 -6.39 6.41
C HIS A 74 2.87 -7.74 5.71
N ASN A 75 4.04 -8.32 5.62
CA ASN A 75 4.21 -9.70 5.20
C ASN A 75 5.16 -10.41 6.17
N PHE A 76 4.58 -11.27 7.01
CA PHE A 76 5.32 -12.03 8.01
C PHE A 76 5.79 -13.39 7.49
N GLU A 77 5.24 -13.85 6.37
CA GLU A 77 5.52 -15.15 5.76
C GLU A 77 6.59 -15.07 4.66
N TYR A 78 7.47 -14.07 4.73
CA TYR A 78 8.61 -14.02 3.82
C TYR A 78 9.56 -15.19 4.07
N LYS A 79 10.27 -15.62 3.02
CA LYS A 79 11.29 -16.67 3.16
C LYS A 79 12.26 -16.29 4.28
N PRO A 80 12.67 -17.21 5.15
CA PRO A 80 13.48 -16.92 6.34
C PRO A 80 14.75 -16.10 6.08
N GLN A 81 15.36 -16.25 4.91
CA GLN A 81 16.56 -15.51 4.53
C GLN A 81 16.34 -14.02 4.24
N PHE A 82 15.09 -13.56 4.07
CA PHE A 82 14.78 -12.16 3.75
C PHE A 82 14.14 -11.40 4.91
N SER A 83 13.94 -12.06 6.07
CA SER A 83 13.27 -11.47 7.22
C SER A 83 11.79 -11.10 6.95
N ARG A 84 11.18 -10.36 7.86
CA ARG A 84 9.78 -9.91 7.78
C ARG A 84 9.71 -8.52 7.18
N LEU A 85 8.65 -8.24 6.41
CA LEU A 85 8.33 -6.89 5.95
C LEU A 85 7.32 -6.24 6.90
N ASP A 86 7.81 -5.64 7.98
CA ASP A 86 7.01 -5.10 9.09
C ASP A 86 7.46 -3.70 9.56
N ALA A 87 8.15 -2.96 8.72
CA ALA A 87 8.65 -1.61 9.04
C ALA A 87 7.57 -0.51 9.00
N GLY A 88 6.38 -0.79 8.45
CA GLY A 88 5.24 0.13 8.45
C GLY A 88 4.28 -0.16 9.62
N TYR A 89 3.48 0.84 10.01
CA TYR A 89 2.45 0.69 11.04
C TYR A 89 1.05 1.08 10.55
N GLY A 90 0.87 1.12 9.25
CA GLY A 90 -0.22 1.76 8.57
C GLY A 90 0.14 3.18 8.14
N ASN A 91 -0.55 3.65 7.12
CA ASN A 91 -0.31 4.95 6.52
C ASN A 91 -1.64 5.67 6.31
N VAL A 92 -1.68 6.93 6.69
CA VAL A 92 -2.74 7.87 6.34
C VAL A 92 -2.12 8.97 5.51
N LEU A 93 -2.67 9.22 4.35
CA LEU A 93 -2.24 10.27 3.43
C LEU A 93 -3.41 11.21 3.16
N LEU A 94 -3.28 12.47 3.55
CA LEU A 94 -4.25 13.50 3.24
C LEU A 94 -4.00 14.04 1.83
N ASN A 95 -5.05 14.13 1.04
CA ASN A 95 -5.06 14.67 -0.32
C ASN A 95 -5.34 16.17 -0.27
N ASP A 96 -4.56 16.99 -0.97
CA ASP A 96 -4.73 18.44 -1.03
C ASP A 96 -5.70 18.91 -2.15
N GLY A 97 -6.33 17.97 -2.85
CA GLY A 97 -7.23 18.24 -3.97
C GLY A 97 -6.53 18.33 -5.33
N ASP A 98 -5.23 18.53 -5.37
CA ASP A 98 -4.39 18.52 -6.58
C ASP A 98 -3.58 17.23 -6.72
N LEU A 99 -4.02 16.16 -6.02
CA LEU A 99 -3.34 14.86 -5.94
C LEU A 99 -1.96 14.91 -5.27
N GLY A 100 -1.67 15.96 -4.51
CA GLY A 100 -0.60 16.01 -3.55
C GLY A 100 -1.00 15.25 -2.28
N PHE A 101 -0.17 14.30 -1.84
CA PHE A 101 -0.47 13.46 -0.69
C PHE A 101 0.52 13.74 0.45
N THR A 102 -0.01 14.22 1.58
CA THR A 102 0.75 14.48 2.81
C THR A 102 0.58 13.33 3.79
N TRP A 103 1.69 12.66 4.13
CA TRP A 103 1.69 11.58 5.11
C TRP A 103 1.46 12.10 6.53
N GLN A 104 0.54 11.45 7.24
CA GLN A 104 0.22 11.74 8.63
C GLN A 104 0.89 10.74 9.57
N ASP A 105 1.55 11.24 10.61
CA ASP A 105 2.10 10.38 11.67
C ASP A 105 0.95 9.69 12.43
N TYR A 106 1.23 8.50 12.97
CA TYR A 106 0.22 7.74 13.74
C TYR A 106 -0.29 8.48 14.98
N LYS A 107 0.49 9.42 15.53
CA LYS A 107 0.04 10.27 16.65
C LYS A 107 -0.97 11.32 16.21
N GLN A 108 -0.94 11.72 14.96
CA GLN A 108 -1.89 12.66 14.37
C GLN A 108 -3.13 11.93 13.87
N SER A 109 -2.95 10.84 13.15
CA SER A 109 -4.04 10.08 12.54
C SER A 109 -4.74 9.09 13.49
N GLY A 110 -4.11 8.70 14.60
CA GLY A 110 -4.61 7.61 15.45
C GLY A 110 -4.53 6.21 14.84
N PHE A 111 -4.13 6.10 13.58
CA PHE A 111 -4.09 4.82 12.88
C PHE A 111 -2.74 4.12 13.10
N PHE A 112 -2.76 3.06 13.90
CA PHE A 112 -1.56 2.32 14.28
C PHE A 112 -1.84 0.82 14.39
N ILE A 113 -1.28 0.03 13.48
CA ILE A 113 -1.42 -1.43 13.46
C ILE A 113 -0.05 -2.06 13.20
N ARG A 114 0.40 -2.91 14.10
CA ARG A 114 1.63 -3.72 13.97
C ARG A 114 1.40 -5.09 13.35
N ASP A 115 0.14 -5.47 13.24
CA ASP A 115 -0.25 -6.77 12.72
C ASP A 115 -0.28 -6.76 11.19
N GLU A 116 -0.36 -7.94 10.61
CA GLU A 116 -0.45 -8.12 9.17
C GLU A 116 -1.86 -7.80 8.67
N ILE A 117 -2.06 -6.59 8.15
CA ILE A 117 -3.34 -6.15 7.56
C ILE A 117 -3.52 -6.85 6.22
N LYS A 118 -4.64 -7.53 6.03
CA LYS A 118 -5.03 -8.16 4.76
C LYS A 118 -6.03 -7.32 3.97
N HIS A 119 -6.88 -6.57 4.65
CA HIS A 119 -7.88 -5.73 4.00
C HIS A 119 -8.32 -4.58 4.91
N LEU A 120 -8.66 -3.45 4.28
CA LEU A 120 -9.30 -2.30 4.93
C LEU A 120 -10.66 -2.05 4.28
N LYS A 121 -11.67 -1.79 5.11
CA LYS A 121 -13.02 -1.50 4.63
C LYS A 121 -13.71 -0.49 5.53
N SER A 122 -14.15 0.60 4.96
CA SER A 122 -15.04 1.55 5.64
C SER A 122 -16.49 1.07 5.62
N PHE A 123 -17.23 1.45 6.62
CA PHE A 123 -18.67 1.21 6.72
C PHE A 123 -19.34 2.26 7.62
N LYS A 124 -20.64 2.37 7.52
CA LYS A 124 -21.46 3.19 8.42
C LYS A 124 -22.31 2.31 9.31
N ASP A 125 -22.46 2.71 10.56
CA ASP A 125 -23.44 2.10 11.45
C ASP A 125 -24.87 2.61 11.17
N LYS A 126 -25.84 2.12 11.94
CA LYS A 126 -27.26 2.52 11.79
C LYS A 126 -27.51 3.99 12.12
N SER A 127 -26.63 4.65 12.85
CA SER A 127 -26.71 6.08 13.17
C SER A 127 -26.06 6.96 12.09
N GLY A 128 -25.37 6.36 11.11
CA GLY A 128 -24.62 7.05 10.06
C GLY A 128 -23.16 7.33 10.43
N LYS A 129 -22.71 6.95 11.62
CA LYS A 129 -21.32 7.12 12.06
C LYS A 129 -20.40 6.23 11.22
N ARG A 130 -19.27 6.80 10.74
CA ARG A 130 -18.31 6.12 9.87
C ARG A 130 -17.24 5.38 10.68
N PHE A 131 -16.90 4.21 10.21
CA PHE A 131 -15.87 3.36 10.80
C PHE A 131 -15.00 2.75 9.71
N LEU A 132 -13.75 2.48 10.08
CA LEU A 132 -12.81 1.68 9.30
C LEU A 132 -12.56 0.36 10.01
N MET A 133 -12.77 -0.74 9.33
CA MET A 133 -12.39 -2.07 9.80
C MET A 133 -11.11 -2.53 9.10
N ALA A 134 -10.14 -2.96 9.90
CA ALA A 134 -8.93 -3.63 9.42
C ALA A 134 -9.05 -5.14 9.69
N ALA A 135 -9.09 -5.93 8.63
CA ALA A 135 -8.98 -7.37 8.70
C ALA A 135 -7.51 -7.76 8.90
N ILE A 136 -7.25 -8.46 9.99
CA ILE A 136 -5.91 -8.84 10.44
C ILE A 136 -5.70 -10.33 10.19
N ASN A 137 -4.52 -10.70 9.68
CA ASN A 137 -4.16 -12.10 9.53
C ASN A 137 -3.96 -12.76 10.89
N ASP A 138 -4.63 -13.90 11.08
CA ASP A 138 -4.54 -14.71 12.32
C ASP A 138 -4.79 -13.92 13.62
N ASN A 139 -5.62 -12.86 13.55
CA ASN A 139 -5.97 -12.03 14.70
C ASN A 139 -7.37 -11.43 14.56
N LYS A 140 -7.90 -10.87 15.65
CA LYS A 140 -9.20 -10.18 15.64
C LYS A 140 -9.13 -8.92 14.79
N PRO A 141 -10.22 -8.58 14.04
CA PRO A 141 -10.28 -7.32 13.32
C PRO A 141 -10.19 -6.13 14.28
N LYS A 142 -9.62 -5.03 13.81
CA LYS A 142 -9.59 -3.76 14.51
C LYS A 142 -10.56 -2.78 13.85
N ILE A 143 -11.24 -1.98 14.67
CA ILE A 143 -12.21 -0.99 14.21
C ILE A 143 -11.80 0.38 14.74
N TYR A 144 -11.76 1.36 13.85
CA TYR A 144 -11.47 2.76 14.11
C TYR A 144 -12.70 3.60 13.77
N ALA A 145 -13.03 4.59 14.59
CA ALA A 145 -13.99 5.62 14.21
C ALA A 145 -13.30 6.62 13.26
N LEU A 146 -14.02 7.08 12.24
CA LEU A 146 -13.53 8.09 11.29
C LEU A 146 -14.13 9.47 11.54
N ASP A 147 -15.22 9.53 12.32
CA ASP A 147 -15.89 10.78 12.67
C ASP A 147 -15.59 11.10 14.14
N GLU A 148 -14.68 12.02 14.41
CA GLU A 148 -14.49 12.68 15.73
C GLU A 148 -14.22 14.16 15.55
#